data_867b892523d07cb9aa61c5fc22a74453
#
_entry.id   867b892523d07cb9aa61c5fc22a74453
#
_cell.length_a   1.000
_cell.length_b   1.000
_cell.length_c   1.000
_cell.angle_alpha   90.00
_cell.angle_beta   90.00
_cell.angle_gamma   90.00
#
_symmetry.space_group_name_H-M   'P 1'
#
loop_
_entity.id
_entity.type
_entity.pdbx_description
1 polymer ?
#
loop_
_entity_poly.entity_id
_entity_poly.type
_entity_poly.pdbx_seq_one_letter_code
_entity_poly.pdbx_strand_id
1 'polypeptide(L)'
;MSGWQSREIAIDDAKVVLLEAGEGRPLLILHDELGPAEWQNWHGDLARHRRLIMPIAPGFRGERFKWMRNVTDLSRLYGRLFRQLALGPLDVVGFSFGGWVAAEMAINDPAQFRRAAFVAPFGIKPSEGYITDMYILTTAEYLKMSVADVDATPEFGQLYTSAAPAVIESWEDGRIETAQLGWEPYMHNPALPWHLRGAAPLEALIVWGDKDAILPRSAVDAYTQALPGARLEVLKGCGHRPEIERREDFVRLITRFMD
;
A
#
# COMPACT_ATOMS: atom_id res chain seq x y z
N MET A 1 2.04 22.79 -2.94
CA MET A 1 3.50 22.53 -2.78
C MET A 1 3.62 21.08 -2.32
N SER A 2 4.49 20.28 -2.93
CA SER A 2 4.76 18.92 -2.47
C SER A 2 5.36 18.98 -1.06
N GLY A 3 4.79 18.28 -0.09
CA GLY A 3 5.39 18.13 1.23
C GLY A 3 6.52 17.08 1.27
N TRP A 4 6.71 16.35 0.17
CA TRP A 4 7.74 15.34 0.05
C TRP A 4 9.12 15.94 -0.23
N GLN A 5 10.12 15.43 0.49
CA GLN A 5 11.52 15.51 0.13
C GLN A 5 11.94 14.17 -0.48
N SER A 6 12.68 14.20 -1.58
CA SER A 6 13.13 12.96 -2.22
C SER A 6 14.62 12.74 -1.98
N ARG A 7 15.01 11.47 -1.79
CA ARG A 7 16.38 11.05 -1.59
C ARG A 7 16.64 9.72 -2.30
N GLU A 8 17.72 9.63 -3.08
CA GLU A 8 18.18 8.37 -3.65
C GLU A 8 19.05 7.60 -2.65
N ILE A 9 18.79 6.30 -2.54
CA ILE A 9 19.58 5.36 -1.75
C ILE A 9 20.13 4.30 -2.67
N ALA A 10 21.46 4.14 -2.66
CA ALA A 10 22.11 3.04 -3.34
C ALA A 10 21.99 1.75 -2.51
N ILE A 11 21.60 0.65 -3.17
CA ILE A 11 21.60 -0.70 -2.62
C ILE A 11 22.35 -1.56 -3.64
N ASP A 12 23.59 -1.90 -3.34
CA ASP A 12 24.53 -2.52 -4.28
C ASP A 12 24.64 -1.68 -5.57
N ASP A 13 24.27 -2.25 -6.72
CA ASP A 13 24.22 -1.61 -8.04
C ASP A 13 22.89 -0.94 -8.36
N ALA A 14 21.94 -0.99 -7.42
CA ALA A 14 20.59 -0.48 -7.58
C ALA A 14 20.39 0.85 -6.84
N LYS A 15 19.41 1.66 -7.30
CA LYS A 15 18.99 2.88 -6.62
C LYS A 15 17.50 2.84 -6.33
N VAL A 16 17.13 3.17 -5.11
CA VAL A 16 15.74 3.33 -4.67
C VAL A 16 15.51 4.77 -4.24
N VAL A 17 14.47 5.38 -4.74
CA VAL A 17 14.05 6.72 -4.31
C VAL A 17 13.16 6.60 -3.09
N LEU A 18 13.48 7.36 -2.04
CA LEU A 18 12.62 7.55 -0.88
C LEU A 18 11.98 8.92 -0.93
N LEU A 19 10.68 8.97 -0.68
CA LEU A 19 9.96 10.20 -0.36
C LEU A 19 9.83 10.28 1.16
N GLU A 20 10.23 11.42 1.74
CA GLU A 20 10.22 11.61 3.19
C GLU A 20 9.51 12.91 3.55
N ALA A 21 8.78 12.90 4.67
CA ALA A 21 8.13 14.10 5.22
C ALA A 21 7.88 13.95 6.72
N GLY A 22 7.83 15.09 7.43
CA GLY A 22 7.60 15.10 8.88
C GLY A 22 8.81 14.66 9.69
N GLU A 23 8.62 14.58 11.00
CA GLU A 23 9.65 14.22 11.98
C GLU A 23 9.13 13.22 12.99
N GLY A 24 10.02 12.65 13.83
CA GLY A 24 9.66 11.73 14.89
C GLY A 24 9.80 10.26 14.51
N ARG A 25 8.95 9.39 15.08
CA ARG A 25 9.02 7.95 14.86
C ARG A 25 8.71 7.61 13.40
N PRO A 26 9.54 6.81 12.73
CA PRO A 26 9.31 6.42 11.35
C PRO A 26 7.98 5.68 11.15
N LEU A 27 7.26 6.05 10.11
CA LEU A 27 6.11 5.34 9.56
C LEU A 27 6.38 5.05 8.09
N LEU A 28 6.55 3.77 7.78
CA LEU A 28 6.71 3.30 6.42
C LEU A 28 5.35 3.31 5.71
N ILE A 29 5.31 3.92 4.53
CA ILE A 29 4.15 3.90 3.65
C ILE A 29 4.51 3.10 2.40
N LEU A 30 3.76 2.04 2.12
CA LEU A 30 3.90 1.27 0.88
C LEU A 30 2.71 1.60 -0.01
N HIS A 31 3.03 2.18 -1.18
CA HIS A 31 2.06 2.70 -2.13
C HIS A 31 1.21 1.61 -2.79
N ASP A 32 0.09 2.01 -3.36
CA ASP A 32 -0.85 1.15 -4.07
C ASP A 32 -0.35 0.71 -5.46
N GLU A 33 -1.21 0.07 -6.23
CA GLU A 33 -0.97 -0.49 -7.58
C GLU A 33 -0.77 0.56 -8.67
N LEU A 34 -1.13 1.82 -8.41
CA LEU A 34 -0.92 2.92 -9.35
C LEU A 34 0.41 3.64 -9.12
N GLY A 35 1.12 3.29 -8.04
CA GLY A 35 2.41 3.88 -7.70
C GLY A 35 2.32 4.93 -6.58
N PRO A 36 3.45 5.63 -6.32
CA PRO A 36 3.52 6.59 -5.22
C PRO A 36 2.58 7.77 -5.48
N ALA A 37 1.67 7.99 -4.53
CA ALA A 37 0.75 9.11 -4.60
C ALA A 37 1.50 10.46 -4.55
N GLU A 38 0.99 11.43 -5.28
CA GLU A 38 1.33 12.83 -5.05
C GLU A 38 0.96 13.23 -3.61
N TRP A 39 1.48 14.39 -3.14
CA TRP A 39 1.16 14.83 -1.78
C TRP A 39 -0.33 15.04 -1.60
N GLN A 40 -0.91 14.31 -0.65
CA GLN A 40 -2.32 14.35 -0.28
C GLN A 40 -2.50 14.88 1.15
N ASN A 41 -3.71 15.30 1.49
CA ASN A 41 -3.97 15.89 2.81
C ASN A 41 -3.71 14.93 3.98
N TRP A 42 -4.02 13.64 3.83
CA TRP A 42 -3.76 12.64 4.86
C TRP A 42 -2.25 12.44 5.15
N HIS A 43 -1.39 12.63 4.14
CA HIS A 43 0.06 12.65 4.38
C HIS A 43 0.43 13.79 5.33
N GLY A 44 -0.13 15.01 5.07
CA GLY A 44 0.10 16.17 5.93
C GLY A 44 -0.39 15.95 7.36
N ASP A 45 -1.52 15.30 7.52
CA ASP A 45 -2.08 15.02 8.84
C ASP A 45 -1.21 14.02 9.63
N LEU A 46 -0.72 12.95 8.99
CA LEU A 46 0.20 11.99 9.62
C LEU A 46 1.60 12.59 9.85
N ALA A 47 2.10 13.41 8.93
CA ALA A 47 3.43 14.03 9.02
C ALA A 47 3.57 15.02 10.19
N ARG A 48 2.47 15.47 10.80
CA ARG A 48 2.50 16.28 12.04
C ARG A 48 3.03 15.52 13.24
N HIS A 49 2.96 14.18 13.21
CA HIS A 49 3.25 13.31 14.34
C HIS A 49 4.26 12.22 14.04
N ARG A 50 4.56 11.99 12.76
CA ARG A 50 5.40 10.89 12.29
C ARG A 50 6.35 11.34 11.19
N ARG A 51 7.52 10.72 11.14
CA ARG A 51 8.38 10.78 9.95
C ARG A 51 7.89 9.77 8.94
N LEU A 52 7.23 10.23 7.89
CA LEU A 52 6.77 9.40 6.80
C LEU A 52 7.94 9.02 5.91
N ILE A 53 8.02 7.75 5.54
CA ILE A 53 9.01 7.20 4.61
C ILE A 53 8.26 6.36 3.58
N MET A 54 8.29 6.78 2.32
CA MET A 54 7.67 6.06 1.23
C MET A 54 8.71 5.72 0.16
N PRO A 55 9.18 4.45 0.09
CA PRO A 55 10.03 4.02 -1.00
C PRO A 55 9.19 3.93 -2.29
N ILE A 56 9.73 4.45 -3.37
CA ILE A 56 9.17 4.23 -4.69
C ILE A 56 9.65 2.87 -5.18
N ALA A 57 8.71 1.98 -5.50
CA ALA A 57 9.06 0.69 -6.05
C ALA A 57 9.77 0.85 -7.39
N PRO A 58 10.88 0.11 -7.63
CA PRO A 58 11.57 0.14 -8.91
C PRO A 58 10.64 -0.13 -10.08
N GLY A 59 10.74 0.68 -11.13
CA GLY A 59 9.87 0.65 -12.30
C GLY A 59 8.69 1.62 -12.23
N PHE A 60 8.16 1.96 -11.05
CA PHE A 60 7.02 2.88 -10.92
C PHE A 60 7.39 4.34 -11.19
N ARG A 61 8.61 4.73 -10.87
CA ARG A 61 9.24 5.98 -11.33
C ARG A 61 10.73 5.71 -11.47
N GLY A 62 11.21 5.56 -12.69
CA GLY A 62 12.61 5.31 -12.98
C GLY A 62 12.90 3.89 -13.44
N GLU A 63 14.14 3.45 -13.23
CA GLU A 63 14.64 2.19 -13.79
C GLU A 63 14.06 0.97 -13.07
N ARG A 64 13.66 -0.02 -13.86
CA ARG A 64 13.24 -1.32 -13.39
C ARG A 64 14.42 -2.28 -13.27
N PHE A 65 14.46 -3.04 -12.18
CA PHE A 65 15.47 -4.08 -12.02
C PHE A 65 15.06 -5.36 -12.75
N LYS A 66 15.85 -5.79 -13.74
CA LYS A 66 15.56 -6.96 -14.58
C LYS A 66 15.44 -8.27 -13.81
N TRP A 67 16.06 -8.37 -12.65
CA TRP A 67 16.01 -9.55 -11.78
C TRP A 67 14.76 -9.60 -10.90
N MET A 68 14.07 -8.47 -10.70
CA MET A 68 12.86 -8.38 -9.88
C MET A 68 11.66 -8.88 -10.68
N ARG A 69 11.08 -10.01 -10.28
CA ARG A 69 10.07 -10.73 -11.06
C ARG A 69 8.69 -10.78 -10.38
N ASN A 70 8.63 -10.56 -9.07
CA ASN A 70 7.42 -10.72 -8.28
C ASN A 70 7.48 -9.87 -7.02
N VAL A 71 6.37 -9.83 -6.29
CA VAL A 71 6.24 -9.07 -5.04
C VAL A 71 7.20 -9.56 -3.96
N THR A 72 7.53 -10.85 -3.93
CA THR A 72 8.51 -11.39 -2.97
C THR A 72 9.91 -10.82 -3.21
N ASP A 73 10.32 -10.62 -4.46
CA ASP A 73 11.61 -9.98 -4.77
C ASP A 73 11.63 -8.52 -4.31
N LEU A 74 10.54 -7.77 -4.54
CA LEU A 74 10.39 -6.39 -4.06
C LEU A 74 10.43 -6.33 -2.52
N SER A 75 9.75 -7.24 -1.84
CA SER A 75 9.73 -7.29 -0.37
C SER A 75 11.13 -7.54 0.22
N ARG A 76 11.92 -8.40 -0.43
CA ARG A 76 13.31 -8.67 -0.05
C ARG A 76 14.23 -7.47 -0.27
N LEU A 77 14.05 -6.76 -1.38
CA LEU A 77 14.75 -5.50 -1.64
C LEU A 77 14.49 -4.49 -0.52
N TYR A 78 13.22 -4.28 -0.17
CA TYR A 78 12.84 -3.37 0.90
C TYR A 78 13.38 -3.81 2.27
N GLY A 79 13.34 -5.10 2.58
CA GLY A 79 13.95 -5.61 3.81
C GLY A 79 15.46 -5.31 3.90
N ARG A 80 16.18 -5.39 2.78
CA ARG A 80 17.61 -4.99 2.73
C ARG A 80 17.78 -3.49 2.89
N LEU A 81 16.94 -2.69 2.17
CA LEU A 81 16.96 -1.23 2.24
C LEU A 81 16.83 -0.75 3.68
N PHE A 82 15.81 -1.23 4.41
CA PHE A 82 15.56 -0.75 5.76
C PHE A 82 16.60 -1.22 6.78
N ARG A 83 17.17 -2.40 6.60
CA ARG A 83 18.35 -2.82 7.40
C ARG A 83 19.56 -1.91 7.15
N GLN A 84 19.86 -1.57 5.89
CA GLN A 84 20.95 -0.65 5.54
C GLN A 84 20.75 0.74 6.15
N LEU A 85 19.51 1.21 6.22
CA LEU A 85 19.16 2.50 6.80
C LEU A 85 19.05 2.47 8.33
N ALA A 86 19.25 1.30 8.95
CA ALA A 86 19.06 1.08 10.39
C ALA A 86 17.68 1.55 10.89
N LEU A 87 16.66 1.38 10.07
CA LEU A 87 15.27 1.74 10.35
C LEU A 87 14.52 0.50 10.85
N GLY A 88 14.52 0.26 12.11
CA GLY A 88 13.75 -0.87 12.62
C GLY A 88 13.72 -0.96 14.13
N PRO A 89 12.70 -1.65 14.70
CA PRO A 89 11.44 -2.09 14.06
C PRO A 89 10.54 -0.91 13.64
N LEU A 90 9.93 -1.05 12.46
CA LEU A 90 9.11 -0.01 11.82
C LEU A 90 7.62 -0.18 12.11
N ASP A 91 6.89 0.93 12.16
CA ASP A 91 5.47 0.94 11.88
C ASP A 91 5.26 1.00 10.37
N VAL A 92 4.32 0.23 9.83
CA VAL A 92 4.04 0.19 8.40
C VAL A 92 2.55 0.34 8.10
N VAL A 93 2.23 1.12 7.06
CA VAL A 93 0.91 1.17 6.41
C VAL A 93 1.12 0.78 4.96
N GLY A 94 0.49 -0.31 4.52
CA GLY A 94 0.52 -0.75 3.13
C GLY A 94 -0.87 -0.68 2.50
N PHE A 95 -0.98 -0.01 1.35
CA PHE A 95 -2.22 0.17 0.62
C PHE A 95 -2.30 -0.82 -0.53
N SER A 96 -3.40 -1.57 -0.62
CA SER A 96 -3.70 -2.43 -1.76
C SER A 96 -2.49 -3.31 -2.14
N PHE A 97 -1.82 -3.07 -3.26
CA PHE A 97 -0.58 -3.72 -3.66
C PHE A 97 0.54 -3.57 -2.61
N GLY A 98 0.70 -2.37 -2.04
CA GLY A 98 1.65 -2.13 -0.94
C GLY A 98 1.31 -2.90 0.35
N GLY A 99 0.02 -3.21 0.55
CA GLY A 99 -0.42 -4.12 1.61
C GLY A 99 0.08 -5.55 1.39
N TRP A 100 0.05 -6.03 0.15
CA TRP A 100 0.67 -7.31 -0.20
C TRP A 100 2.18 -7.30 -0.01
N VAL A 101 2.87 -6.23 -0.44
CA VAL A 101 4.32 -6.08 -0.20
C VAL A 101 4.63 -6.12 1.30
N ALA A 102 3.86 -5.41 2.14
CA ALA A 102 4.02 -5.45 3.59
C ALA A 102 3.84 -6.86 4.17
N ALA A 103 2.87 -7.62 3.65
CA ALA A 103 2.63 -9.00 4.08
C ALA A 103 3.80 -9.92 3.72
N GLU A 104 4.36 -9.82 2.52
CA GLU A 104 5.56 -10.57 2.11
C GLU A 104 6.79 -10.16 2.95
N MET A 105 6.94 -8.88 3.29
CA MET A 105 8.00 -8.44 4.19
C MET A 105 7.83 -9.03 5.59
N ALA A 106 6.62 -9.07 6.12
CA ALA A 106 6.32 -9.65 7.43
C ALA A 106 6.62 -11.17 7.49
N ILE A 107 6.43 -11.88 6.38
CA ILE A 107 6.82 -13.30 6.27
C ILE A 107 8.34 -13.46 6.29
N ASN A 108 9.07 -12.61 5.56
CA ASN A 108 10.52 -12.71 5.44
C ASN A 108 11.25 -12.37 6.76
N ASP A 109 10.75 -11.39 7.49
CA ASP A 109 11.34 -10.95 8.76
C ASP A 109 10.28 -10.20 9.61
N PRO A 110 9.49 -10.91 10.43
CA PRO A 110 8.47 -10.28 11.27
C PRO A 110 9.05 -9.26 12.27
N ALA A 111 10.30 -9.44 12.68
CA ALA A 111 10.97 -8.54 13.62
C ALA A 111 11.28 -7.15 13.05
N GLN A 112 11.17 -6.97 11.73
CA GLN A 112 11.30 -5.65 11.12
C GLN A 112 10.13 -4.73 11.48
N PHE A 113 8.98 -5.27 11.87
CA PHE A 113 7.79 -4.49 12.16
C PHE A 113 7.44 -4.49 13.65
N ARG A 114 7.15 -3.30 14.16
CA ARG A 114 6.50 -3.13 15.43
C ARG A 114 4.99 -3.34 15.27
N ARG A 115 4.40 -2.67 14.28
CA ARG A 115 2.98 -2.73 13.93
C ARG A 115 2.79 -2.63 12.42
N ALA A 116 1.79 -3.31 11.90
CA ALA A 116 1.45 -3.26 10.47
C ALA A 116 -0.04 -3.00 10.26
N ALA A 117 -0.36 -1.95 9.50
CA ALA A 117 -1.70 -1.70 9.00
C ALA A 117 -1.79 -2.07 7.51
N PHE A 118 -2.74 -2.92 7.18
CA PHE A 118 -3.03 -3.41 5.84
C PHE A 118 -4.35 -2.77 5.38
N VAL A 119 -4.27 -1.86 4.41
CA VAL A 119 -5.42 -1.11 3.91
C VAL A 119 -5.88 -1.73 2.61
N ALA A 120 -7.05 -2.37 2.62
CA ALA A 120 -7.60 -3.10 1.47
C ALA A 120 -6.56 -3.96 0.73
N PRO A 121 -5.80 -4.83 1.40
CA PRO A 121 -4.58 -5.43 0.88
C PRO A 121 -4.86 -6.48 -0.20
N PHE A 122 -4.14 -6.42 -1.33
CA PHE A 122 -4.03 -7.53 -2.28
C PHE A 122 -3.17 -8.67 -1.71
N GLY A 123 -2.95 -9.72 -2.51
CA GLY A 123 -2.03 -10.80 -2.17
C GLY A 123 -2.71 -12.09 -1.74
N ILE A 124 -3.95 -12.08 -1.29
CA ILE A 124 -4.74 -13.28 -0.98
C ILE A 124 -5.90 -13.43 -1.95
N LYS A 125 -6.03 -14.62 -2.54
CA LYS A 125 -7.15 -14.94 -3.41
C LYS A 125 -8.46 -14.95 -2.61
N PRO A 126 -9.49 -14.20 -3.02
CA PRO A 126 -10.80 -14.26 -2.39
C PRO A 126 -11.45 -15.65 -2.56
N SER A 127 -12.17 -16.13 -1.55
CA SER A 127 -12.96 -17.35 -1.63
C SER A 127 -14.30 -17.12 -2.34
N GLU A 128 -14.81 -15.90 -2.30
CA GLU A 128 -16.02 -15.44 -2.97
C GLU A 128 -15.76 -14.09 -3.65
N GLY A 129 -16.33 -13.89 -4.84
CA GLY A 129 -16.06 -12.74 -5.66
C GLY A 129 -14.69 -12.82 -6.34
N TYR A 130 -14.18 -11.69 -6.79
CA TYR A 130 -12.88 -11.57 -7.48
C TYR A 130 -12.27 -10.21 -7.18
N ILE A 131 -10.95 -10.12 -7.25
CA ILE A 131 -10.24 -8.84 -7.29
C ILE A 131 -10.52 -8.21 -8.65
N THR A 132 -11.03 -6.98 -8.67
CA THR A 132 -11.36 -6.30 -9.92
C THR A 132 -10.15 -6.23 -10.83
N ASP A 133 -10.34 -6.68 -12.07
CA ASP A 133 -9.29 -6.65 -13.08
C ASP A 133 -9.12 -5.21 -13.58
N MET A 134 -8.07 -4.55 -13.09
CA MET A 134 -7.76 -3.18 -13.47
C MET A 134 -7.34 -3.04 -14.94
N TYR A 135 -6.94 -4.12 -15.61
CA TYR A 135 -6.43 -4.05 -16.99
C TYR A 135 -7.53 -4.08 -18.06
N ILE A 136 -8.76 -4.45 -17.68
CA ILE A 136 -9.94 -4.32 -18.57
C ILE A 136 -10.64 -2.96 -18.44
N LEU A 137 -10.20 -2.13 -17.50
CA LEU A 137 -10.72 -0.79 -17.23
C LEU A 137 -9.70 0.26 -17.69
N THR A 138 -10.17 1.42 -18.06
CA THR A 138 -9.31 2.61 -18.12
C THR A 138 -8.92 3.02 -16.70
N THR A 139 -7.80 3.72 -16.54
CA THR A 139 -7.40 4.22 -15.22
C THR A 139 -8.47 5.12 -14.60
N ALA A 140 -9.17 5.92 -15.41
CA ALA A 140 -10.25 6.77 -14.92
C ALA A 140 -11.45 5.95 -14.39
N GLU A 141 -11.82 4.85 -15.06
CA GLU A 141 -12.88 3.94 -14.60
C GLU A 141 -12.47 3.24 -13.32
N TYR A 142 -11.23 2.73 -13.26
CA TYR A 142 -10.68 2.08 -12.07
C TYR A 142 -10.68 3.02 -10.86
N LEU A 143 -10.21 4.25 -11.03
CA LEU A 143 -10.21 5.27 -9.97
C LEU A 143 -11.63 5.59 -9.48
N LYS A 144 -12.61 5.73 -10.39
CA LYS A 144 -14.01 5.92 -10.00
C LYS A 144 -14.57 4.74 -9.22
N MET A 145 -14.24 3.51 -9.62
CA MET A 145 -14.65 2.31 -8.89
C MET A 145 -13.97 2.17 -7.53
N SER A 146 -12.80 2.77 -7.34
CA SER A 146 -12.04 2.67 -6.10
C SER A 146 -12.63 3.49 -4.94
N VAL A 147 -13.61 4.35 -5.20
CA VAL A 147 -14.35 5.10 -4.18
C VAL A 147 -15.82 4.73 -4.18
N ALA A 148 -16.48 4.81 -3.04
CA ALA A 148 -17.89 4.48 -2.92
C ALA A 148 -18.79 5.52 -3.60
N ASP A 149 -18.41 6.80 -3.52
CA ASP A 149 -19.13 7.91 -4.10
C ASP A 149 -18.16 9.05 -4.46
N VAL A 150 -18.01 9.29 -5.76
CA VAL A 150 -17.12 10.33 -6.30
C VAL A 150 -17.55 11.73 -5.86
N ASP A 151 -18.86 12.00 -5.86
CA ASP A 151 -19.39 13.32 -5.52
C ASP A 151 -19.31 13.61 -4.02
N ALA A 152 -19.37 12.55 -3.20
CA ALA A 152 -19.19 12.64 -1.75
C ALA A 152 -17.72 12.58 -1.30
N THR A 153 -16.76 12.43 -2.22
CA THR A 153 -15.32 12.41 -1.92
C THR A 153 -14.66 13.73 -2.34
N PRO A 154 -14.51 14.71 -1.42
CA PRO A 154 -14.13 16.08 -1.78
C PRO A 154 -12.80 16.20 -2.52
N GLU A 155 -11.85 15.33 -2.21
CA GLU A 155 -10.51 15.35 -2.79
C GLU A 155 -10.44 14.65 -4.16
N PHE A 156 -11.43 13.84 -4.54
CA PHE A 156 -11.38 13.02 -5.75
C PHE A 156 -11.15 13.85 -7.03
N GLY A 157 -11.90 14.94 -7.17
CA GLY A 157 -11.80 15.81 -8.33
C GLY A 157 -10.41 16.43 -8.49
N GLN A 158 -9.80 16.85 -7.39
CA GLN A 158 -8.47 17.46 -7.38
C GLN A 158 -7.37 16.45 -7.64
N LEU A 159 -7.47 15.27 -7.04
CA LEU A 159 -6.42 14.24 -7.10
C LEU A 159 -6.43 13.49 -8.43
N TYR A 160 -7.60 13.24 -9.01
CA TYR A 160 -7.74 12.33 -10.14
C TYR A 160 -8.34 12.98 -11.39
N THR A 161 -9.46 13.68 -11.26
CA THR A 161 -10.14 14.25 -12.45
C THR A 161 -9.35 15.40 -13.07
N SER A 162 -8.68 16.21 -12.23
CA SER A 162 -7.88 17.37 -12.66
C SER A 162 -6.37 17.06 -12.67
N ALA A 163 -5.99 15.78 -12.65
CA ALA A 163 -4.58 15.38 -12.65
C ALA A 163 -3.86 15.84 -13.93
N ALA A 164 -2.62 16.29 -13.76
CA ALA A 164 -1.78 16.67 -14.89
C ALA A 164 -1.46 15.44 -15.78
N PRO A 165 -1.26 15.61 -17.10
CA PRO A 165 -0.95 14.50 -18.00
C PRO A 165 0.20 13.60 -17.53
N ALA A 166 1.28 14.17 -16.99
CA ALA A 166 2.41 13.40 -16.46
C ALA A 166 2.05 12.53 -15.24
N VAL A 167 1.06 12.95 -14.45
CA VAL A 167 0.54 12.14 -13.32
C VAL A 167 -0.28 10.97 -13.86
N ILE A 168 -1.13 11.22 -14.86
CA ILE A 168 -1.90 10.15 -15.53
C ILE A 168 -0.97 9.12 -16.15
N GLU A 169 0.07 9.56 -16.85
CA GLU A 169 1.10 8.69 -17.44
C GLU A 169 1.80 7.85 -16.35
N SER A 170 2.12 8.45 -15.21
CA SER A 170 2.73 7.70 -14.10
C SER A 170 1.83 6.60 -13.51
N TRP A 171 0.51 6.76 -13.57
CA TRP A 171 -0.44 5.70 -13.16
C TRP A 171 -0.48 4.55 -14.17
N GLU A 172 -0.39 4.84 -15.47
CA GLU A 172 -0.31 3.80 -16.50
C GLU A 172 1.00 3.01 -16.37
N ASP A 173 2.13 3.68 -16.12
CA ASP A 173 3.40 3.03 -15.82
C ASP A 173 3.28 2.16 -14.56
N GLY A 174 2.66 2.68 -13.49
CA GLY A 174 2.39 1.94 -12.25
C GLY A 174 1.58 0.67 -12.50
N ARG A 175 0.54 0.73 -13.33
CA ARG A 175 -0.26 -0.45 -13.73
C ARG A 175 0.60 -1.49 -14.44
N ILE A 176 1.46 -1.06 -15.37
CA ILE A 176 2.37 -1.96 -16.09
C ILE A 176 3.32 -2.66 -15.12
N GLU A 177 3.93 -1.93 -14.19
CA GLU A 177 4.84 -2.50 -13.21
C GLU A 177 4.13 -3.43 -12.20
N THR A 178 2.93 -3.06 -11.78
CA THR A 178 2.09 -3.93 -10.95
C THR A 178 1.75 -5.23 -11.67
N ALA A 179 1.42 -5.18 -12.98
CA ALA A 179 1.22 -6.38 -13.77
C ALA A 179 2.47 -7.27 -13.80
N GLN A 180 3.63 -6.69 -13.99
CA GLN A 180 4.87 -7.45 -14.08
C GLN A 180 5.24 -8.17 -12.77
N LEU A 181 4.83 -7.62 -11.62
CA LEU A 181 5.11 -8.18 -10.30
C LEU A 181 4.01 -9.11 -9.79
N GLY A 182 2.74 -8.88 -10.20
CA GLY A 182 1.58 -9.53 -9.60
C GLY A 182 0.58 -10.14 -10.61
N TRP A 183 0.99 -10.43 -11.85
CA TRP A 183 0.08 -10.98 -12.85
C TRP A 183 -0.16 -12.49 -12.71
N GLU A 184 0.84 -13.27 -12.33
CA GLU A 184 0.75 -14.73 -12.39
C GLU A 184 1.10 -15.38 -11.03
N PRO A 185 0.05 -15.72 -10.28
CA PRO A 185 -1.39 -15.52 -10.51
C PRO A 185 -1.82 -14.08 -10.20
N TYR A 186 -2.91 -13.63 -10.84
CA TYR A 186 -3.38 -12.25 -10.76
C TYR A 186 -3.64 -11.77 -9.34
N MET A 187 -2.87 -10.78 -8.92
CA MET A 187 -2.95 -10.03 -7.65
C MET A 187 -2.97 -10.88 -6.39
N HIS A 188 -2.42 -12.11 -6.42
CA HIS A 188 -2.28 -12.91 -5.21
C HIS A 188 -1.09 -13.88 -5.27
N ASN A 189 -0.63 -14.28 -4.09
CA ASN A 189 0.30 -15.39 -3.90
C ASN A 189 -0.43 -16.52 -3.19
N PRO A 190 -0.60 -17.71 -3.82
CA PRO A 190 -1.32 -18.83 -3.19
C PRO A 190 -0.72 -19.30 -1.87
N ALA A 191 0.57 -19.10 -1.67
CA ALA A 191 1.28 -19.47 -0.45
C ALA A 191 1.19 -18.41 0.66
N LEU A 192 0.78 -17.17 0.34
CA LEU A 192 0.75 -16.06 1.29
C LEU A 192 -0.06 -16.35 2.56
N PRO A 193 -1.31 -16.87 2.50
CA PRO A 193 -2.09 -17.16 3.70
C PRO A 193 -1.44 -18.18 4.62
N TRP A 194 -0.73 -19.14 4.02
CA TRP A 194 -0.02 -20.17 4.75
C TRP A 194 1.19 -19.59 5.51
N HIS A 195 1.98 -18.79 4.83
CA HIS A 195 3.19 -18.22 5.41
C HIS A 195 2.89 -17.12 6.44
N LEU A 196 1.83 -16.33 6.27
CA LEU A 196 1.43 -15.30 7.22
C LEU A 196 1.14 -15.82 8.62
N ARG A 197 0.71 -17.07 8.75
CA ARG A 197 0.54 -17.71 10.07
C ARG A 197 1.85 -17.80 10.85
N GLY A 198 2.99 -17.83 10.15
CA GLY A 198 4.32 -17.80 10.75
C GLY A 198 4.82 -16.40 11.09
N ALA A 199 4.15 -15.33 10.62
CA ALA A 199 4.48 -13.95 10.94
C ALA A 199 3.95 -13.49 12.32
N ALA A 200 3.19 -14.33 13.02
CA ALA A 200 2.77 -14.05 14.40
C ALA A 200 4.00 -14.12 15.36
N PRO A 201 4.12 -13.20 16.34
CA PRO A 201 3.07 -12.31 16.84
C PRO A 201 3.14 -10.86 16.30
N LEU A 202 2.89 -10.63 15.01
CA LEU A 202 2.79 -9.28 14.47
C LEU A 202 1.52 -8.59 14.97
N GLU A 203 1.66 -7.42 15.58
CA GLU A 203 0.51 -6.57 15.91
C GLU A 203 -0.04 -5.96 14.60
N ALA A 204 -1.20 -6.42 14.14
CA ALA A 204 -1.75 -6.12 12.84
C ALA A 204 -3.14 -5.46 12.90
N LEU A 205 -3.37 -4.50 12.00
CA LEU A 205 -4.64 -3.87 11.75
C LEU A 205 -4.99 -4.06 10.27
N ILE A 206 -6.19 -4.54 9.98
CA ILE A 206 -6.72 -4.61 8.62
C ILE A 206 -7.82 -3.56 8.51
N VAL A 207 -7.72 -2.67 7.53
CA VAL A 207 -8.71 -1.61 7.26
C VAL A 207 -9.37 -1.88 5.93
N TRP A 208 -10.70 -1.86 5.89
CA TRP A 208 -11.46 -2.13 4.68
C TRP A 208 -12.77 -1.33 4.66
N GLY A 209 -13.15 -0.85 3.48
CA GLY A 209 -14.41 -0.15 3.25
C GLY A 209 -15.53 -1.13 2.85
N ASP A 210 -16.73 -1.01 3.42
CA ASP A 210 -17.85 -1.94 3.15
C ASP A 210 -18.49 -1.75 1.76
N LYS A 211 -18.02 -0.76 1.01
CA LYS A 211 -18.39 -0.47 -0.39
C LYS A 211 -17.22 -0.67 -1.36
N ASP A 212 -16.18 -1.37 -0.94
CA ASP A 212 -15.03 -1.65 -1.79
C ASP A 212 -15.44 -2.51 -2.99
N ALA A 213 -15.39 -1.90 -4.19
CA ALA A 213 -15.70 -2.55 -5.45
C ALA A 213 -14.46 -3.19 -6.12
N ILE A 214 -13.26 -3.00 -5.53
CA ILE A 214 -12.00 -3.54 -6.05
C ILE A 214 -11.65 -4.84 -5.35
N LEU A 215 -11.69 -4.86 -4.00
CA LEU A 215 -11.32 -6.01 -3.18
C LEU A 215 -12.54 -6.55 -2.42
N PRO A 216 -12.99 -7.78 -2.66
CA PRO A 216 -14.16 -8.34 -1.97
C PRO A 216 -13.83 -8.69 -0.51
N ARG A 217 -14.86 -8.68 0.32
CA ARG A 217 -14.79 -8.97 1.76
C ARG A 217 -14.09 -10.28 2.07
N SER A 218 -14.30 -11.33 1.26
CA SER A 218 -13.71 -12.65 1.49
C SER A 218 -12.17 -12.65 1.44
N ALA A 219 -11.54 -11.75 0.68
CA ALA A 219 -10.08 -11.57 0.70
C ALA A 219 -9.61 -11.00 2.05
N VAL A 220 -10.35 -10.03 2.58
CA VAL A 220 -10.07 -9.40 3.89
C VAL A 220 -10.26 -10.40 5.04
N ASP A 221 -11.31 -11.21 4.98
CA ASP A 221 -11.55 -12.28 5.96
C ASP A 221 -10.42 -13.30 5.93
N ALA A 222 -9.89 -13.63 4.74
CA ALA A 222 -8.74 -14.51 4.59
C ALA A 222 -7.45 -13.92 5.22
N TYR A 223 -7.23 -12.60 5.12
CA TYR A 223 -6.15 -11.92 5.84
C TYR A 223 -6.32 -12.04 7.36
N THR A 224 -7.53 -11.79 7.88
CA THR A 224 -7.83 -11.90 9.31
C THR A 224 -7.60 -13.33 9.83
N GLN A 225 -7.93 -14.35 9.02
CA GLN A 225 -7.67 -15.75 9.34
C GLN A 225 -6.17 -16.11 9.28
N ALA A 226 -5.43 -15.49 8.36
CA ALA A 226 -4.00 -15.75 8.16
C ALA A 226 -3.12 -15.05 9.21
N LEU A 227 -3.60 -13.97 9.82
CA LEU A 227 -2.93 -13.22 10.88
C LEU A 227 -3.71 -13.30 12.19
N PRO A 228 -3.55 -14.37 12.98
CA PRO A 228 -4.26 -14.52 14.25
C PRO A 228 -3.97 -13.35 15.18
N GLY A 229 -5.02 -12.70 15.68
CA GLY A 229 -4.92 -11.50 16.51
C GLY A 229 -4.94 -10.16 15.74
N ALA A 230 -4.96 -10.20 14.41
CA ALA A 230 -5.20 -9.00 13.62
C ALA A 230 -6.58 -8.40 13.94
N ARG A 231 -6.61 -7.08 14.11
CA ARG A 231 -7.87 -6.34 14.26
C ARG A 231 -8.40 -5.97 12.88
N LEU A 232 -9.68 -6.18 12.65
CA LEU A 232 -10.36 -5.73 11.44
C LEU A 232 -11.22 -4.51 11.75
N GLU A 233 -10.97 -3.43 11.05
CA GLU A 233 -11.78 -2.21 11.08
C GLU A 233 -12.48 -2.02 9.74
N VAL A 234 -13.82 -2.03 9.77
CA VAL A 234 -14.66 -1.86 8.60
C VAL A 234 -15.22 -0.46 8.57
N LEU A 235 -14.79 0.34 7.61
CA LEU A 235 -15.27 1.72 7.41
C LEU A 235 -16.57 1.71 6.61
N LYS A 236 -17.65 2.19 7.23
CA LYS A 236 -18.99 2.20 6.64
C LYS A 236 -19.14 3.25 5.54
N GLY A 237 -19.78 2.87 4.42
CA GLY A 237 -19.98 3.74 3.27
C GLY A 237 -18.66 4.21 2.64
N CYS A 238 -17.64 3.36 2.65
CA CYS A 238 -16.30 3.65 2.16
C CYS A 238 -15.91 2.59 1.12
N GLY A 239 -15.24 2.99 0.05
CA GLY A 239 -14.69 2.12 -0.97
C GLY A 239 -13.28 1.64 -0.64
N HIS A 240 -12.48 1.50 -1.69
CA HIS A 240 -11.11 0.97 -1.63
C HIS A 240 -10.08 1.95 -1.07
N ARG A 241 -10.40 3.27 -1.07
CA ARG A 241 -9.48 4.36 -0.73
C ARG A 241 -9.90 5.14 0.53
N PRO A 242 -9.87 4.51 1.70
CA PRO A 242 -10.33 5.15 2.94
C PRO A 242 -9.51 6.39 3.32
N GLU A 243 -8.26 6.48 2.87
CA GLU A 243 -7.37 7.61 3.13
C GLU A 243 -7.86 8.93 2.52
N ILE A 244 -8.69 8.87 1.47
CA ILE A 244 -9.30 10.05 0.86
C ILE A 244 -10.81 10.15 1.12
N GLU A 245 -11.53 9.02 1.17
CA GLU A 245 -12.99 9.01 1.37
C GLU A 245 -13.38 9.31 2.82
N ARG A 246 -12.59 8.80 3.76
CA ARG A 246 -12.81 8.88 5.22
C ARG A 246 -11.55 9.37 5.92
N ARG A 247 -10.90 10.40 5.35
CA ARG A 247 -9.58 10.88 5.76
C ARG A 247 -9.42 11.04 7.27
N GLU A 248 -10.33 11.74 7.92
CA GLU A 248 -10.23 12.01 9.36
C GLU A 248 -10.35 10.73 10.19
N ASP A 249 -11.29 9.84 9.83
CA ASP A 249 -11.47 8.55 10.49
C ASP A 249 -10.26 7.66 10.26
N PHE A 250 -9.74 7.62 9.03
CA PHE A 250 -8.55 6.87 8.66
C PHE A 250 -7.31 7.36 9.42
N VAL A 251 -7.01 8.65 9.39
CA VAL A 251 -5.86 9.24 10.09
C VAL A 251 -5.94 8.97 11.59
N ARG A 252 -7.12 9.18 12.20
CA ARG A 252 -7.34 8.88 13.63
C ARG A 252 -7.12 7.41 13.94
N LEU A 253 -7.61 6.51 13.09
CA LEU A 253 -7.46 5.07 13.25
C LEU A 253 -5.99 4.65 13.19
N ILE A 254 -5.27 5.10 12.16
CA ILE A 254 -3.84 4.80 11.97
C ILE A 254 -3.02 5.38 13.13
N THR A 255 -3.23 6.64 13.50
CA THR A 255 -2.51 7.27 14.60
C THR A 255 -2.72 6.48 15.90
N ARG A 256 -3.97 6.18 16.26
CA ARG A 256 -4.29 5.41 17.47
C ARG A 256 -3.69 4.01 17.47
N PHE A 257 -3.65 3.36 16.31
CA PHE A 257 -3.07 2.02 16.19
C PHE A 257 -1.55 2.04 16.31
N MET A 258 -0.89 3.08 15.79
CA MET A 258 0.58 3.18 15.76
C MET A 258 1.19 3.76 17.05
N ASP A 259 0.40 4.31 17.97
CA ASP A 259 0.85 4.82 19.27
C ASP A 259 0.92 3.72 20.33
#